data_1de5ead1a0c09f034eb179f62c2409ec
#
_entry.id   1de5ead1a0c09f034eb179f62c2409ec
#
_cell.length_a   1.000
_cell.length_b   1.000
_cell.length_c   1.000
_cell.angle_alpha   90.00
_cell.angle_beta   90.00
_cell.angle_gamma   90.00
#
_symmetry.space_group_name_H-M   'P 1'
#
loop_
_entity.id
_entity.type
_entity.pdbx_description
1 polymer ?
#
loop_
_entity_poly.entity_id
_entity_poly.type
_entity_poly.pdbx_seq_one_letter_code
_entity_poly.pdbx_strand_id
1 'polypeptide(L)' 'SEGLTTYQLNFIRLLCQGIHAGFTTQAVSETYPLGSKSNIDRIKKSLVDKEIITIEKEGIFLADCVFELWFKREMM' A
#
# COMPACT_ATOMS: atom_id res chain seq x y z
N SER A 1 13.28 -2.97 4.58
CA SER A 1 14.04 -2.05 3.82
C SER A 1 14.04 -0.69 4.47
N GLU A 2 15.07 0.04 4.16
CA GLU A 2 15.20 1.35 4.71
C GLU A 2 14.11 2.26 4.26
N GLY A 3 13.55 2.99 5.20
CA GLY A 3 12.60 4.01 4.89
C GLY A 3 11.17 3.55 4.76
N LEU A 4 10.89 2.26 4.86
CA LEU A 4 9.51 1.78 4.82
C LEU A 4 9.11 1.19 6.16
N THR A 5 8.01 1.67 6.70
CA THR A 5 7.47 1.17 7.97
C THR A 5 6.66 -0.09 7.73
N THR A 6 6.35 -0.79 8.82
CA THR A 6 5.47 -1.97 8.76
C THR A 6 4.12 -1.62 8.13
N TYR A 7 3.55 -0.48 8.49
CA TYR A 7 2.27 -0.06 7.94
C TYR A 7 2.36 0.24 6.44
N GLN A 8 3.47 0.84 5.99
CA GLN A 8 3.68 1.08 4.58
C GLN A 8 3.82 -0.22 3.80
N LEU A 9 4.54 -1.18 4.37
CA LEU A 9 4.65 -2.51 3.76
C LEU A 9 3.29 -3.20 3.67
N ASN A 10 2.47 -3.06 4.73
CA ASN A 10 1.12 -3.63 4.72
C ASN A 10 0.27 -3.01 3.62
N PHE A 11 0.39 -1.71 3.41
CA PHE A 11 -0.34 -1.03 2.35
C PHE A 11 0.04 -1.60 0.98
N ILE A 12 1.34 -1.77 0.75
CA ILE A 12 1.83 -2.35 -0.51
C ILE A 12 1.31 -3.78 -0.67
N ARG A 13 1.29 -4.56 0.41
CA ARG A 13 0.76 -5.92 0.36
C ARG A 13 -0.69 -5.95 -0.07
N LEU A 14 -1.49 -5.02 0.44
CA LEU A 14 -2.89 -4.92 0.06
C LEU A 14 -3.03 -4.62 -1.43
N LEU A 15 -2.24 -3.70 -1.96
CA LEU A 15 -2.26 -3.41 -3.39
C LEU A 15 -1.89 -4.64 -4.21
N CYS A 16 -0.90 -5.39 -3.76
CA CYS A 16 -0.48 -6.62 -4.43
C CYS A 16 -1.58 -7.68 -4.44
N GLN A 17 -2.50 -7.63 -3.49
CA GLN A 17 -3.63 -8.54 -3.43
C GLN A 17 -4.85 -8.04 -4.19
N GLY A 18 -4.70 -6.95 -4.92
CA GLY A 18 -5.79 -6.42 -5.74
C GLY A 18 -6.74 -5.51 -5.00
N ILE A 19 -6.37 -5.05 -3.80
CA ILE A 19 -7.19 -4.10 -3.05
C ILE A 19 -6.70 -2.70 -3.37
N HIS A 20 -7.51 -1.94 -4.11
CA HIS A 20 -7.11 -0.63 -4.61
C HIS A 20 -7.93 0.52 -4.02
N ALA A 21 -8.90 0.21 -3.18
CA ALA A 21 -9.76 1.20 -2.52
C ALA A 21 -10.35 0.57 -1.26
N GLY A 22 -11.05 1.37 -0.46
CA GLY A 22 -11.73 0.86 0.73
C GLY A 22 -10.78 0.46 1.84
N PHE A 23 -9.72 1.22 2.04
CA PHE A 23 -8.68 0.86 3.01
C PHE A 23 -9.10 1.03 4.46
N THR A 24 -10.27 1.62 4.71
CA THR A 24 -10.76 1.80 6.08
C THR A 24 -11.76 0.73 6.50
N THR A 25 -12.03 -0.27 5.67
CA THR A 25 -12.98 -1.32 6.01
C THR A 25 -12.36 -2.27 7.04
N GLN A 26 -13.24 -2.96 7.76
CA GLN A 26 -12.81 -3.91 8.77
C GLN A 26 -12.05 -5.08 8.13
N ALA A 27 -12.51 -5.55 6.98
CA ALA A 27 -11.86 -6.66 6.31
C ALA A 27 -10.40 -6.34 5.97
N VAL A 28 -10.14 -5.13 5.48
CA VAL A 28 -8.78 -4.68 5.17
C VAL A 28 -7.95 -4.59 6.44
N SER A 29 -8.52 -3.99 7.48
CA SER A 29 -7.84 -3.80 8.75
C SER A 29 -7.46 -5.14 9.39
N GLU A 30 -8.27 -6.17 9.18
CA GLU A 30 -7.98 -7.51 9.71
C GLU A 30 -6.94 -8.25 8.89
N THR A 31 -6.87 -7.97 7.59
CA THR A 31 -5.90 -8.63 6.72
C THR A 31 -4.50 -8.07 6.93
N TYR A 32 -4.36 -6.75 6.79
CA TYR A 32 -3.09 -6.07 7.00
C TYR A 32 -3.38 -4.73 7.67
N PRO A 33 -3.11 -4.62 8.98
CA PRO A 33 -3.40 -3.37 9.71
C PRO A 33 -2.64 -2.18 9.14
N LEU A 34 -3.32 -1.04 9.10
CA LEU A 34 -2.76 0.19 8.58
C LEU A 34 -2.73 1.32 9.61
N GLY A 35 -3.26 1.06 10.81
CA GLY A 35 -3.36 2.08 11.84
C GLY A 35 -4.62 2.93 11.67
N SER A 36 -4.59 4.14 12.17
CA SER A 36 -5.73 5.04 12.13
C SER A 36 -5.96 5.58 10.71
N LYS A 37 -7.11 6.21 10.50
CA LYS A 37 -7.40 6.86 9.24
C LYS A 37 -6.36 7.94 8.92
N SER A 38 -5.94 8.69 9.92
CA SER A 38 -4.88 9.69 9.74
C SER A 38 -3.58 9.03 9.30
N ASN A 39 -3.29 7.87 9.84
CA ASN A 39 -2.08 7.14 9.46
C ASN A 39 -2.16 6.65 8.02
N ILE A 40 -3.35 6.20 7.59
CA ILE A 40 -3.55 5.79 6.20
C ILE A 40 -3.26 6.95 5.25
N ASP A 41 -3.73 8.15 5.60
CA ASP A 41 -3.47 9.33 4.77
C ASP A 41 -1.98 9.62 4.71
N ARG A 42 -1.26 9.47 5.82
CA ARG A 42 0.19 9.67 5.84
C ARG A 42 0.92 8.63 5.01
N ILE A 43 0.46 7.37 5.07
CA ILE A 43 1.02 6.30 4.25
C ILE A 43 0.90 6.65 2.77
N LYS A 44 -0.29 7.05 2.34
CA LYS A 44 -0.53 7.40 0.95
C LYS A 44 0.40 8.52 0.51
N LYS A 45 0.47 9.58 1.30
CA LYS A 45 1.31 10.72 0.95
C LYS A 45 2.77 10.31 0.84
N SER A 46 3.26 9.54 1.79
CA SER A 46 4.64 9.10 1.79
C SER A 46 4.96 8.22 0.57
N LEU A 47 4.07 7.30 0.23
CA LEU A 47 4.33 6.39 -0.87
C LEU A 47 4.20 7.10 -2.23
N VAL A 48 3.35 8.11 -2.34
CA VAL A 48 3.32 8.96 -3.52
C VAL A 48 4.62 9.73 -3.66
N ASP A 49 5.09 10.33 -2.57
CA ASP A 49 6.32 11.10 -2.59
C ASP A 49 7.53 10.23 -2.95
N LYS A 50 7.49 8.95 -2.59
CA LYS A 50 8.56 7.99 -2.94
C LYS A 50 8.35 7.38 -4.32
N GLU A 51 7.29 7.77 -5.02
CA GLU A 51 6.97 7.28 -6.35
C GLU A 51 6.71 5.77 -6.38
N ILE A 52 6.25 5.22 -5.27
CA ILE A 52 5.92 3.80 -5.16
C ILE A 52 4.49 3.53 -5.62
N ILE A 53 3.58 4.47 -5.40
CA ILE A 53 2.18 4.32 -5.79
C ILE A 53 1.73 5.49 -6.64
N THR A 54 0.66 5.24 -7.42
CA THR A 54 -0.07 6.29 -8.12
C THR A 54 -1.51 6.30 -7.64
N ILE A 55 -2.10 7.48 -7.55
CA ILE A 55 -3.50 7.64 -7.19
C ILE A 55 -4.25 7.96 -8.46
N GLU A 56 -5.10 7.02 -8.89
CA GLU A 56 -5.86 7.11 -10.11
C GLU A 56 -7.33 7.27 -9.79
N LYS A 57 -8.13 7.56 -10.81
CA LYS A 57 -9.58 7.68 -10.66
C LYS A 57 -10.18 6.37 -10.14
N GLU A 58 -9.66 5.25 -10.61
CA GLU A 58 -10.19 3.93 -10.29
C GLU A 58 -9.67 3.38 -8.96
N GLY A 59 -8.67 4.02 -8.37
CA GLY A 59 -8.09 3.53 -7.13
C GLY A 59 -6.61 3.81 -7.06
N ILE A 60 -5.95 3.16 -6.11
CA ILE A 60 -4.53 3.33 -5.86
C ILE A 60 -3.79 2.09 -6.34
N PHE A 61 -2.72 2.30 -7.08
CA PHE A 61 -1.98 1.21 -7.72
C PHE A 61 -0.49 1.39 -7.51
N LEU A 62 0.26 0.29 -7.58
CA LEU A 62 1.71 0.38 -7.60
C LEU A 62 2.15 1.02 -8.92
N ALA A 63 3.13 1.91 -8.83
CA ALA A 63 3.54 2.70 -9.97
C ALA A 63 4.35 1.90 -10.99
N ASP A 64 5.00 0.82 -10.55
CA ASP A 64 5.96 0.08 -11.37
C ASP A 64 5.66 -1.41 -11.27
N CYS A 65 5.34 -2.04 -12.41
CA CYS A 65 5.00 -3.46 -12.42
C CYS A 65 6.22 -4.34 -12.11
N VAL A 66 7.42 -3.88 -12.39
CA VAL A 66 8.62 -4.63 -12.04
C VAL A 66 8.78 -4.66 -10.52
N PHE A 67 8.55 -3.52 -9.86
CA PHE A 67 8.57 -3.48 -8.40
C PHE A 67 7.52 -4.41 -7.83
N GLU A 68 6.32 -4.41 -8.41
CA GLU A 68 5.24 -5.28 -7.93
C GLU A 68 5.64 -6.75 -8.00
N LEU A 69 6.22 -7.17 -9.12
CA LEU A 69 6.67 -8.56 -9.27
C LEU A 69 7.73 -8.92 -8.25
N TRP A 70 8.71 -8.04 -8.07
CA TRP A 70 9.76 -8.24 -7.09
C TRP A 70 9.18 -8.34 -5.68
N PHE A 71 8.29 -7.41 -5.34
CA PHE A 71 7.70 -7.36 -4.01
C PHE A 71 6.91 -8.62 -3.71
N LYS A 72 6.12 -9.10 -4.67
CA LYS A 72 5.34 -10.32 -4.49
C LYS A 72 6.25 -11.52 -4.23
N ARG A 73 7.36 -11.58 -4.93
CA ARG A 73 8.28 -12.70 -4.80
C ARG A 73 9.05 -12.66 -3.49
N GLU A 74 9.49 -11.48 -3.07
CA GLU A 74 10.41 -11.35 -1.94
C GLU A 74 9.73 -11.05 -0.62
N MET A 75 8.57 -10.40 -0.63
CA MET A 75 7.96 -9.85 0.57
C MET A 75 6.59 -10.45 0.91
N MET A 76 6.03 -11.28 0.04
CA MET A 76 4.68 -11.83 0.28
C MET A 76 4.75 -13.27 0.78
#